data_711eb5c4eda361af84064c9a85635994
#
_entry.id   711eb5c4eda361af84064c9a85635994
#
_cell.length_a   1.000
_cell.length_b   1.000
_cell.length_c   1.000
_cell.angle_alpha   90.00
_cell.angle_beta   90.00
_cell.angle_gamma   90.00
#
_symmetry.space_group_name_H-M   'P 1'
#
loop_
_entity.id
_entity.type
_entity.pdbx_description
1 polymer ?
#
loop_
_entity_poly.entity_id
_entity_poly.type
_entity_poly.pdbx_seq_one_letter_code
_entity_poly.pdbx_strand_id
1 'polypeptide(L)'
;MKILVLNSGSSSLKYQVIDMESEKVLAKGNFERIGQARSFLTHKVNGEKHKFEIKAENHEEAIRFVLKRLINENYGVMKSLDELIGIGHRVVHGGEKFTEPVIITDEVIDTIKECTELAPLHNPSAILGMEACKRIVPNIKMVAVFDTAFHQTIPKERYLYPIPYEYYEKYGIRKYGFHGTSHKYVAYRVAELMEKDVKDLKIINCHLGQGGSICAIQNGKSVDTSMGLTPLGGIVMATRSGDLDPSVLTYLMERHELNAREMETILNKESGVYGVSGVSVDFRDIEVEAASGDKNSQRALDIFHDSVAGYVAKYMVAMGGADVITFTAGVGEKGQDSRQEICNRLKYFGIKLDEKHNQEIKGDEDKVSPEDSSIPVYVVPTNEELMIARETKKCIEEGERK
;
A
#
# COMPACT_ATOMS: atom_id res chain seq x y z
N MET A 1 -4.79 -19.12 -17.55
CA MET A 1 -5.15 -19.24 -16.08
C MET A 1 -5.56 -17.87 -15.55
N LYS A 2 -6.77 -17.74 -14.96
CA LYS A 2 -7.28 -16.42 -14.50
C LYS A 2 -7.39 -16.36 -12.98
N ILE A 3 -7.00 -15.23 -12.40
CA ILE A 3 -7.17 -14.94 -10.97
C ILE A 3 -8.00 -13.67 -10.83
N LEU A 4 -8.96 -13.71 -9.93
CA LEU A 4 -9.72 -12.54 -9.47
C LEU A 4 -9.04 -11.99 -8.22
N VAL A 5 -8.67 -10.73 -8.22
CA VAL A 5 -8.18 -10.01 -7.03
C VAL A 5 -9.27 -9.11 -6.50
N LEU A 6 -9.53 -9.17 -5.20
CA LEU A 6 -10.52 -8.38 -4.50
C LEU A 6 -9.88 -7.55 -3.39
N ASN A 7 -10.27 -6.29 -3.33
CA ASN A 7 -9.93 -5.37 -2.25
C ASN A 7 -11.23 -4.73 -1.73
N SER A 8 -11.71 -5.22 -0.59
CA SER A 8 -12.95 -4.79 0.04
C SER A 8 -12.70 -3.66 1.03
N GLY A 9 -13.23 -2.47 0.72
CA GLY A 9 -13.27 -1.34 1.63
C GLY A 9 -14.63 -1.26 2.36
N SER A 10 -14.80 -0.34 3.30
CA SER A 10 -16.03 -0.22 4.12
C SER A 10 -17.30 0.00 3.29
N SER A 11 -17.22 0.77 2.21
CA SER A 11 -18.34 1.05 1.29
C SER A 11 -17.96 0.89 -0.18
N SER A 12 -16.89 0.15 -0.47
CA SER A 12 -16.37 -0.04 -1.82
C SER A 12 -15.79 -1.44 -2.02
N LEU A 13 -15.73 -1.86 -3.28
CA LEU A 13 -15.11 -3.11 -3.68
C LEU A 13 -14.32 -2.87 -4.97
N LYS A 14 -13.00 -2.90 -4.89
CA LYS A 14 -12.14 -2.87 -6.08
C LYS A 14 -11.80 -4.29 -6.50
N TYR A 15 -11.72 -4.52 -7.80
CA TYR A 15 -11.33 -5.83 -8.34
C TYR A 15 -10.54 -5.73 -9.63
N GLN A 16 -9.75 -6.76 -9.89
CA GLN A 16 -9.11 -7.01 -11.17
C GLN A 16 -9.16 -8.49 -11.50
N VAL A 17 -9.38 -8.83 -12.77
CA VAL A 17 -9.17 -10.17 -13.33
C VAL A 17 -7.89 -10.14 -14.12
N ILE A 18 -6.95 -11.00 -13.75
CA ILE A 18 -5.62 -11.07 -14.37
C ILE A 18 -5.44 -12.44 -14.99
N ASP A 19 -4.99 -12.46 -16.25
CA ASP A 19 -4.51 -13.69 -16.89
C ASP A 19 -3.07 -13.96 -16.46
N MET A 20 -2.84 -15.06 -15.77
CA MET A 20 -1.55 -15.39 -15.16
C MET A 20 -0.52 -15.98 -16.12
N GLU A 21 -0.85 -16.17 -17.38
CA GLU A 21 0.12 -16.57 -18.42
C GLU A 21 0.79 -15.34 -19.05
N SER A 22 -0.01 -14.30 -19.31
CA SER A 22 0.46 -13.04 -19.88
C SER A 22 0.62 -11.90 -18.87
N GLU A 23 0.17 -12.10 -17.63
CA GLU A 23 0.05 -11.10 -16.55
C GLU A 23 -0.76 -9.85 -16.95
N LYS A 24 -1.62 -9.98 -17.95
CA LYS A 24 -2.46 -8.88 -18.41
C LYS A 24 -3.76 -8.78 -17.62
N VAL A 25 -4.13 -7.54 -17.31
CA VAL A 25 -5.45 -7.22 -16.74
C VAL A 25 -6.50 -7.38 -17.82
N LEU A 26 -7.39 -8.36 -17.67
CA LEU A 26 -8.50 -8.60 -18.58
C LEU A 26 -9.69 -7.68 -18.30
N ALA A 27 -10.02 -7.48 -17.03
CA ALA A 27 -11.04 -6.55 -16.58
C ALA A 27 -10.67 -5.99 -15.21
N LYS A 28 -11.11 -4.76 -14.92
CA LYS A 28 -11.00 -4.16 -13.59
C LYS A 28 -12.20 -3.26 -13.30
N GLY A 29 -12.48 -3.04 -12.03
CA GLY A 29 -13.56 -2.17 -11.65
C GLY A 29 -13.52 -1.75 -10.19
N ASN A 30 -14.42 -0.78 -9.91
CA ASN A 30 -14.65 -0.27 -8.58
C ASN A 30 -16.16 -0.15 -8.36
N PHE A 31 -16.66 -0.89 -7.38
CA PHE A 31 -18.01 -0.73 -6.88
C PHE A 31 -17.99 0.27 -5.73
N GLU A 32 -18.77 1.31 -5.81
CA GLU A 32 -18.73 2.44 -4.87
C GLU A 32 -20.07 2.63 -4.20
N ARG A 33 -20.05 3.18 -2.96
CA ARG A 33 -21.23 3.49 -2.15
C ARG A 33 -22.09 2.27 -1.83
N ILE A 34 -21.47 1.13 -1.58
CA ILE A 34 -22.15 -0.08 -1.11
C ILE A 34 -22.90 0.26 0.20
N GLY A 35 -24.16 -0.17 0.31
CA GLY A 35 -25.04 0.14 1.44
C GLY A 35 -25.67 1.52 1.40
N GLN A 36 -25.47 2.30 0.32
CA GLN A 36 -26.05 3.64 0.14
C GLN A 36 -27.08 3.66 -0.99
N ALA A 37 -27.94 4.69 -1.01
CA ALA A 37 -29.05 4.81 -1.96
C ALA A 37 -28.63 4.87 -3.45
N ARG A 38 -27.41 5.33 -3.73
CA ARG A 38 -26.88 5.49 -5.10
C ARG A 38 -25.52 4.82 -5.22
N SER A 39 -25.51 3.50 -5.13
CA SER A 39 -24.32 2.72 -5.43
C SER A 39 -24.16 2.49 -6.94
N PHE A 40 -22.94 2.31 -7.39
CA PHE A 40 -22.64 2.08 -8.80
C PHE A 40 -21.35 1.29 -8.98
N LEU A 41 -21.28 0.55 -10.08
CA LEU A 41 -20.08 -0.13 -10.54
C LEU A 41 -19.49 0.63 -11.73
N THR A 42 -18.22 0.98 -11.64
CA THR A 42 -17.38 1.33 -12.77
C THR A 42 -16.61 0.09 -13.19
N HIS A 43 -16.86 -0.43 -14.41
CA HIS A 43 -16.21 -1.61 -14.97
C HIS A 43 -15.41 -1.21 -16.21
N LYS A 44 -14.15 -1.62 -16.28
CA LYS A 44 -13.29 -1.40 -17.45
C LYS A 44 -12.91 -2.74 -18.06
N VAL A 45 -13.20 -2.91 -19.34
CA VAL A 45 -12.93 -4.10 -20.14
C VAL A 45 -12.58 -3.66 -21.57
N ASN A 46 -11.61 -4.31 -22.22
CA ASN A 46 -11.17 -4.00 -23.58
C ASN A 46 -10.83 -2.51 -23.82
N GLY A 47 -10.32 -1.82 -22.79
CA GLY A 47 -10.01 -0.38 -22.85
C GLY A 47 -11.21 0.55 -22.60
N GLU A 48 -12.45 0.05 -22.67
CA GLU A 48 -13.67 0.82 -22.47
C GLU A 48 -14.11 0.84 -21.01
N LYS A 49 -14.69 1.97 -20.60
CA LYS A 49 -15.21 2.20 -19.25
C LYS A 49 -16.73 2.24 -19.27
N HIS A 50 -17.37 1.31 -18.56
CA HIS A 50 -18.80 1.21 -18.42
C HIS A 50 -19.22 1.53 -16.97
N LYS A 51 -20.27 2.33 -16.81
CA LYS A 51 -20.85 2.66 -15.50
C LYS A 51 -22.22 2.05 -15.38
N PHE A 52 -22.45 1.30 -14.30
CA PHE A 52 -23.73 0.66 -13.98
C PHE A 52 -24.24 1.22 -12.65
N GLU A 53 -25.34 1.95 -12.70
CA GLU A 53 -26.07 2.34 -11.49
C GLU A 53 -26.87 1.15 -11.01
N ILE A 54 -26.56 0.67 -9.83
CA ILE A 54 -27.20 -0.49 -9.23
C ILE A 54 -27.16 -0.37 -7.72
N LYS A 55 -28.28 -0.64 -7.08
CA LYS A 55 -28.38 -0.69 -5.64
C LYS A 55 -27.75 -2.00 -5.15
N ALA A 56 -26.72 -1.90 -4.31
CA ALA A 56 -26.17 -3.00 -3.54
C ALA A 56 -26.25 -2.64 -2.06
N GLU A 57 -26.99 -3.42 -1.30
CA GLU A 57 -27.22 -3.16 0.14
C GLU A 57 -26.01 -3.60 0.99
N ASN A 58 -25.21 -4.53 0.46
CA ASN A 58 -24.05 -5.09 1.16
C ASN A 58 -22.99 -5.59 0.17
N HIS A 59 -21.84 -6.03 0.69
CA HIS A 59 -20.74 -6.55 -0.11
C HIS A 59 -21.09 -7.83 -0.88
N GLU A 60 -21.98 -8.66 -0.35
CA GLU A 60 -22.40 -9.89 -1.04
C GLU A 60 -23.13 -9.58 -2.34
N GLU A 61 -24.05 -8.63 -2.33
CA GLU A 61 -24.76 -8.20 -3.54
C GLU A 61 -23.80 -7.56 -4.55
N ALA A 62 -22.87 -6.74 -4.08
CA ALA A 62 -21.84 -6.14 -4.93
C ALA A 62 -20.96 -7.21 -5.60
N ILE A 63 -20.51 -8.22 -4.86
CA ILE A 63 -19.71 -9.33 -5.38
C ILE A 63 -20.52 -10.17 -6.37
N ARG A 64 -21.77 -10.51 -6.06
CA ARG A 64 -22.67 -11.22 -7.00
C ARG A 64 -22.81 -10.46 -8.32
N PHE A 65 -22.95 -9.14 -8.25
CA PHE A 65 -23.07 -8.33 -9.44
C PHE A 65 -21.76 -8.31 -10.25
N VAL A 66 -20.64 -8.14 -9.58
CA VAL A 66 -19.32 -8.19 -10.24
C VAL A 66 -19.11 -9.54 -10.95
N LEU A 67 -19.32 -10.65 -10.24
CA LEU A 67 -19.15 -12.00 -10.83
C LEU A 67 -20.05 -12.23 -12.03
N LYS A 68 -21.34 -11.78 -11.97
CA LYS A 68 -22.25 -11.82 -13.12
C LYS A 68 -21.75 -10.97 -14.30
N ARG A 69 -21.06 -9.84 -14.05
CA ARG A 69 -20.46 -9.02 -15.12
C ARG A 69 -19.30 -9.71 -15.80
N LEU A 70 -18.49 -10.41 -15.03
CA LEU A 70 -17.29 -11.08 -15.55
C LEU A 70 -17.60 -12.21 -16.55
N ILE A 71 -18.80 -12.79 -16.48
CA ILE A 71 -19.29 -13.85 -17.40
C ILE A 71 -20.37 -13.35 -18.37
N ASN A 72 -20.64 -12.04 -18.42
CA ASN A 72 -21.67 -11.48 -19.30
C ASN A 72 -21.19 -11.45 -20.76
N GLU A 73 -22.06 -11.73 -21.72
CA GLU A 73 -21.72 -11.80 -23.14
C GLU A 73 -21.12 -10.50 -23.70
N ASN A 74 -21.55 -9.33 -23.21
CA ASN A 74 -21.11 -8.03 -23.72
C ASN A 74 -19.94 -7.41 -22.95
N TYR A 75 -19.81 -7.74 -21.67
CA TYR A 75 -18.86 -7.08 -20.74
C TYR A 75 -17.93 -8.06 -20.04
N GLY A 76 -18.11 -9.36 -20.26
CA GLY A 76 -17.34 -10.39 -19.57
C GLY A 76 -15.98 -10.67 -20.23
N VAL A 77 -15.14 -11.33 -19.47
CA VAL A 77 -13.80 -11.77 -19.88
C VAL A 77 -13.61 -13.27 -19.71
N MET A 78 -14.69 -13.98 -19.36
CA MET A 78 -14.73 -15.44 -19.21
C MET A 78 -16.12 -15.97 -19.54
N LYS A 79 -16.20 -17.24 -19.94
CA LYS A 79 -17.48 -17.91 -20.25
C LYS A 79 -18.16 -18.48 -19.01
N SER A 80 -17.35 -18.90 -18.03
CA SER A 80 -17.80 -19.44 -16.74
C SER A 80 -16.83 -19.01 -15.65
N LEU A 81 -17.32 -18.95 -14.41
CA LEU A 81 -16.47 -18.71 -13.24
C LEU A 81 -15.49 -19.86 -12.97
N ASP A 82 -15.71 -21.04 -13.56
CA ASP A 82 -14.78 -22.18 -13.46
C ASP A 82 -13.42 -21.92 -14.15
N GLU A 83 -13.33 -20.85 -14.95
CA GLU A 83 -12.04 -20.41 -15.52
C GLU A 83 -11.14 -19.72 -14.49
N LEU A 84 -11.68 -19.35 -13.31
CA LEU A 84 -10.92 -18.82 -12.20
C LEU A 84 -10.23 -19.95 -11.45
N ILE A 85 -8.90 -19.91 -11.39
CA ILE A 85 -8.11 -20.85 -10.56
C ILE A 85 -8.10 -20.44 -9.09
N GLY A 86 -8.40 -19.18 -8.78
CA GLY A 86 -8.49 -18.68 -7.43
C GLY A 86 -8.92 -17.21 -7.33
N ILE A 87 -9.20 -16.81 -6.09
CA ILE A 87 -9.52 -15.44 -5.70
C ILE A 87 -8.51 -14.98 -4.66
N GLY A 88 -7.76 -13.92 -4.96
CA GLY A 88 -6.87 -13.26 -4.01
C GLY A 88 -7.60 -12.14 -3.27
N HIS A 89 -7.59 -12.19 -1.93
CA HIS A 89 -8.16 -11.16 -1.08
C HIS A 89 -7.05 -10.35 -0.43
N ARG A 90 -7.07 -9.02 -0.61
CA ARG A 90 -6.21 -8.14 0.18
C ARG A 90 -6.74 -8.07 1.60
N VAL A 91 -5.86 -8.30 2.57
CA VAL A 91 -6.11 -8.15 4.00
C VAL A 91 -5.08 -7.18 4.56
N VAL A 92 -5.52 -6.16 5.31
CA VAL A 92 -4.57 -5.14 5.77
C VAL A 92 -3.67 -5.68 6.87
N HIS A 93 -4.21 -6.42 7.83
CA HIS A 93 -3.44 -6.83 9.01
C HIS A 93 -3.59 -8.31 9.34
N GLY A 94 -2.46 -9.02 9.36
CA GLY A 94 -2.37 -10.44 9.71
C GLY A 94 -1.81 -10.72 11.11
N GLY A 95 -1.52 -9.68 11.90
CA GLY A 95 -0.84 -9.84 13.19
C GLY A 95 0.56 -10.45 13.02
N GLU A 96 1.00 -11.18 14.00
CA GLU A 96 2.20 -12.03 13.95
C GLU A 96 1.89 -13.45 13.45
N LYS A 97 0.59 -13.77 13.26
CA LYS A 97 0.12 -15.11 12.90
C LYS A 97 0.31 -15.43 11.42
N PHE A 98 0.27 -14.41 10.57
CA PHE A 98 0.40 -14.56 9.12
C PHE A 98 1.66 -13.87 8.61
N THR A 99 2.67 -14.67 8.29
CA THR A 99 3.96 -14.22 7.74
C THR A 99 4.06 -14.37 6.23
N GLU A 100 3.06 -15.03 5.62
CA GLU A 100 2.95 -15.28 4.18
C GLU A 100 1.47 -15.42 3.77
N PRO A 101 1.15 -15.40 2.47
CA PRO A 101 -0.20 -15.67 1.98
C PRO A 101 -0.69 -17.06 2.36
N VAL A 102 -1.99 -17.18 2.67
CA VAL A 102 -2.59 -18.46 3.12
C VAL A 102 -3.90 -18.75 2.40
N ILE A 103 -4.18 -20.04 2.17
CA ILE A 103 -5.51 -20.50 1.70
C ILE A 103 -6.53 -20.18 2.80
N ILE A 104 -7.64 -19.56 2.41
CA ILE A 104 -8.69 -19.15 3.34
C ILE A 104 -9.52 -20.35 3.76
N THR A 105 -9.46 -20.69 5.04
CA THR A 105 -10.34 -21.63 5.75
C THR A 105 -11.17 -20.89 6.79
N ASP A 106 -12.04 -21.60 7.51
CA ASP A 106 -12.79 -21.00 8.60
C ASP A 106 -11.86 -20.54 9.73
N GLU A 107 -10.84 -21.35 10.07
CA GLU A 107 -9.83 -21.00 11.06
C GLU A 107 -9.03 -19.76 10.67
N VAL A 108 -8.72 -19.59 9.38
CA VAL A 108 -8.03 -18.40 8.88
C VAL A 108 -8.91 -17.18 9.04
N ILE A 109 -10.20 -17.26 8.69
CA ILE A 109 -11.15 -16.14 8.87
C ILE A 109 -11.26 -15.77 10.35
N ASP A 110 -11.38 -16.76 11.25
CA ASP A 110 -11.49 -16.51 12.69
C ASP A 110 -10.20 -15.87 13.25
N THR A 111 -9.04 -16.32 12.78
CA THR A 111 -7.75 -15.70 13.13
C THR A 111 -7.64 -14.24 12.63
N ILE A 112 -8.16 -13.94 11.42
CA ILE A 112 -8.22 -12.55 10.91
C ILE A 112 -9.18 -11.69 11.75
N LYS A 113 -10.29 -12.27 12.27
CA LYS A 113 -11.19 -11.58 13.20
C LYS A 113 -10.47 -11.16 14.48
N GLU A 114 -9.61 -12.03 15.04
CA GLU A 114 -8.80 -11.70 16.22
C GLU A 114 -7.83 -10.52 15.95
N CYS A 115 -7.33 -10.39 14.71
CA CYS A 115 -6.48 -9.28 14.31
C CYS A 115 -7.26 -7.96 14.04
N THR A 116 -8.59 -7.95 14.19
CA THR A 116 -9.42 -6.77 13.88
C THR A 116 -9.12 -5.57 14.78
N GLU A 117 -8.73 -5.81 16.04
CA GLU A 117 -8.34 -4.72 16.95
C GLU A 117 -7.15 -3.91 16.42
N LEU A 118 -6.25 -4.53 15.64
CA LEU A 118 -5.10 -3.88 15.02
C LEU A 118 -5.44 -3.13 13.72
N ALA A 119 -6.58 -3.47 13.07
CA ALA A 119 -7.04 -2.84 11.83
C ALA A 119 -8.58 -2.71 11.79
N PRO A 120 -9.22 -1.98 12.73
CA PRO A 120 -10.67 -1.96 12.89
C PRO A 120 -11.42 -1.35 11.72
N LEU A 121 -10.75 -0.52 10.92
CA LEU A 121 -11.35 0.13 9.74
C LEU A 121 -11.24 -0.70 8.45
N HIS A 122 -10.43 -1.77 8.44
CA HIS A 122 -10.08 -2.51 7.22
C HIS A 122 -10.42 -3.99 7.27
N ASN A 123 -9.98 -4.71 8.31
CA ASN A 123 -10.18 -6.16 8.41
C ASN A 123 -11.66 -6.59 8.36
N PRO A 124 -12.62 -5.89 9.02
CA PRO A 124 -14.03 -6.26 8.92
C PRO A 124 -14.56 -6.32 7.50
N SER A 125 -14.19 -5.36 6.65
CA SER A 125 -14.62 -5.33 5.25
C SER A 125 -14.00 -6.46 4.43
N ALA A 126 -12.74 -6.81 4.67
CA ALA A 126 -12.09 -7.94 4.03
C ALA A 126 -12.77 -9.26 4.41
N ILE A 127 -13.11 -9.45 5.70
CA ILE A 127 -13.84 -10.62 6.20
C ILE A 127 -15.20 -10.75 5.51
N LEU A 128 -15.99 -9.67 5.42
CA LEU A 128 -17.27 -9.67 4.71
C LEU A 128 -17.11 -10.09 3.24
N GLY A 129 -16.06 -9.64 2.57
CA GLY A 129 -15.75 -10.03 1.20
C GLY A 129 -15.41 -11.52 1.07
N MET A 130 -14.60 -12.05 1.97
CA MET A 130 -14.22 -13.48 2.01
C MET A 130 -15.44 -14.37 2.29
N GLU A 131 -16.23 -14.05 3.31
CA GLU A 131 -17.45 -14.79 3.65
C GLU A 131 -18.48 -14.77 2.52
N ALA A 132 -18.62 -13.63 1.83
CA ALA A 132 -19.51 -13.52 0.66
C ALA A 132 -19.02 -14.41 -0.49
N CYS A 133 -17.74 -14.38 -0.85
CA CYS A 133 -17.18 -15.24 -1.88
C CYS A 133 -17.35 -16.73 -1.53
N LYS A 134 -17.13 -17.11 -0.29
CA LYS A 134 -17.33 -18.49 0.19
C LYS A 134 -18.76 -18.99 -0.04
N ARG A 135 -19.77 -18.11 0.17
CA ARG A 135 -21.18 -18.45 -0.10
C ARG A 135 -21.55 -18.49 -1.58
N ILE A 136 -20.95 -17.62 -2.40
CA ILE A 136 -21.32 -17.47 -3.82
C ILE A 136 -20.58 -18.46 -4.69
N VAL A 137 -19.30 -18.70 -4.43
CA VAL A 137 -18.38 -19.54 -5.25
C VAL A 137 -17.59 -20.51 -4.37
N PRO A 138 -18.25 -21.45 -3.67
CA PRO A 138 -17.65 -22.29 -2.64
C PRO A 138 -16.54 -23.21 -3.16
N ASN A 139 -16.52 -23.48 -4.46
CA ASN A 139 -15.57 -24.40 -5.10
C ASN A 139 -14.28 -23.70 -5.57
N ILE A 140 -14.23 -22.36 -5.53
CA ILE A 140 -13.05 -21.61 -5.96
C ILE A 140 -12.15 -21.37 -4.74
N LYS A 141 -10.86 -21.75 -4.87
CA LYS A 141 -9.86 -21.50 -3.83
C LYS A 141 -9.69 -20.00 -3.58
N MET A 142 -9.62 -19.61 -2.34
CA MET A 142 -9.39 -18.23 -1.92
C MET A 142 -8.10 -18.11 -1.14
N VAL A 143 -7.35 -17.03 -1.35
CA VAL A 143 -6.09 -16.75 -0.66
C VAL A 143 -6.14 -15.37 -0.01
N ALA A 144 -5.77 -15.29 1.26
CA ALA A 144 -5.55 -14.03 1.96
C ALA A 144 -4.10 -13.57 1.76
N VAL A 145 -3.92 -12.35 1.29
CA VAL A 145 -2.62 -11.70 1.11
C VAL A 145 -2.58 -10.47 2.00
N PHE A 146 -1.61 -10.44 2.92
CA PHE A 146 -1.56 -9.45 4.00
C PHE A 146 -0.58 -8.33 3.71
N ASP A 147 -1.00 -7.07 3.90
CA ASP A 147 -0.12 -5.90 3.75
C ASP A 147 1.04 -5.91 4.76
N THR A 148 0.88 -6.58 5.89
CA THR A 148 1.89 -6.69 6.95
C THR A 148 2.86 -7.86 6.77
N ALA A 149 2.52 -8.86 5.93
CA ALA A 149 3.27 -10.12 5.84
C ALA A 149 4.72 -9.92 5.38
N PHE A 150 4.97 -9.04 4.40
CA PHE A 150 6.31 -8.77 3.89
C PHE A 150 7.26 -8.22 4.98
N HIS A 151 6.70 -7.54 5.99
CA HIS A 151 7.45 -6.93 7.08
C HIS A 151 7.70 -7.88 8.28
N GLN A 152 7.20 -9.11 8.25
CA GLN A 152 7.41 -10.06 9.35
C GLN A 152 8.87 -10.56 9.44
N THR A 153 9.71 -10.22 8.47
CA THR A 153 11.15 -10.49 8.48
C THR A 153 11.99 -9.41 9.18
N ILE A 154 11.36 -8.33 9.65
CA ILE A 154 12.05 -7.27 10.41
C ILE A 154 12.58 -7.85 11.72
N PRO A 155 13.87 -7.65 12.07
CA PRO A 155 14.47 -8.19 13.27
C PRO A 155 13.93 -7.50 14.55
N LYS A 156 14.05 -8.21 15.67
CA LYS A 156 13.43 -7.84 16.95
C LYS A 156 13.83 -6.45 17.44
N GLU A 157 15.08 -6.09 17.31
CA GLU A 157 15.62 -4.78 17.70
C GLU A 157 15.08 -3.61 16.88
N ARG A 158 14.40 -3.87 15.76
CA ARG A 158 13.80 -2.84 14.90
C ARG A 158 12.28 -2.82 14.97
N TYR A 159 11.64 -3.94 15.32
CA TYR A 159 10.20 -3.96 15.45
C TYR A 159 9.69 -3.64 16.85
N LEU A 160 10.49 -3.83 17.92
CA LEU A 160 10.09 -3.49 19.27
C LEU A 160 10.14 -1.98 19.51
N TYR A 161 9.17 -1.48 20.26
CA TYR A 161 9.22 -0.14 20.82
C TYR A 161 9.94 -0.14 22.17
N PRO A 162 10.71 0.92 22.51
CA PRO A 162 11.42 1.02 23.79
C PRO A 162 10.46 1.46 24.92
N ILE A 163 9.42 0.67 25.17
CA ILE A 163 8.44 0.80 26.24
C ILE A 163 8.44 -0.50 27.05
N PRO A 164 7.80 -0.58 28.23
CA PRO A 164 7.79 -1.83 29.00
C PRO A 164 7.42 -3.04 28.15
N TYR A 165 8.30 -4.05 28.18
CA TYR A 165 8.23 -5.21 27.28
C TYR A 165 6.93 -6.03 27.40
N GLU A 166 6.31 -5.99 28.60
CA GLU A 166 5.01 -6.62 28.89
C GLU A 166 3.89 -6.17 27.94
N TYR A 167 3.96 -4.94 27.40
CA TYR A 167 2.97 -4.46 26.43
C TYR A 167 3.09 -5.17 25.07
N TYR A 168 4.30 -5.55 24.68
CA TYR A 168 4.47 -6.42 23.53
C TYR A 168 3.93 -7.82 23.83
N GLU A 169 4.31 -8.43 24.95
CA GLU A 169 3.88 -9.79 25.29
C GLU A 169 2.36 -9.91 25.44
N LYS A 170 1.72 -8.92 26.04
CA LYS A 170 0.28 -8.97 26.34
C LYS A 170 -0.60 -8.50 25.19
N TYR A 171 -0.16 -7.50 24.44
CA TYR A 171 -1.01 -6.81 23.44
C TYR A 171 -0.43 -6.85 22.03
N GLY A 172 0.72 -7.47 21.81
CA GLY A 172 1.38 -7.48 20.51
C GLY A 172 1.81 -6.10 20.03
N ILE A 173 2.12 -5.16 20.97
CA ILE A 173 2.52 -3.80 20.62
C ILE A 173 3.94 -3.82 20.05
N ARG A 174 4.01 -3.75 18.72
CA ARG A 174 5.24 -3.72 17.93
C ARG A 174 5.01 -2.99 16.61
N LYS A 175 6.11 -2.70 15.90
CA LYS A 175 6.03 -2.30 14.50
C LYS A 175 5.60 -3.50 13.65
N TYR A 176 4.53 -3.33 12.87
CA TYR A 176 4.10 -4.29 11.84
C TYR A 176 4.47 -3.81 10.44
N GLY A 177 4.26 -2.53 10.15
CA GLY A 177 4.44 -1.97 8.82
C GLY A 177 3.29 -2.31 7.87
N PHE A 178 3.17 -1.53 6.80
CA PHE A 178 2.09 -1.64 5.82
C PHE A 178 2.63 -1.44 4.41
N HIS A 179 1.77 -1.47 3.39
CA HIS A 179 2.14 -1.45 1.98
C HIS A 179 3.11 -2.60 1.58
N GLY A 180 3.13 -3.69 2.35
CA GLY A 180 4.09 -4.79 2.13
C GLY A 180 3.97 -5.40 0.74
N THR A 181 2.75 -5.52 0.21
CA THR A 181 2.50 -6.01 -1.15
C THR A 181 3.14 -5.10 -2.21
N SER A 182 3.01 -3.77 -2.04
CA SER A 182 3.66 -2.79 -2.92
C SER A 182 5.18 -2.83 -2.79
N HIS A 183 5.71 -2.82 -1.57
CA HIS A 183 7.16 -2.90 -1.33
C HIS A 183 7.77 -4.17 -1.93
N LYS A 184 7.08 -5.29 -1.79
CA LYS A 184 7.50 -6.56 -2.39
C LYS A 184 7.50 -6.48 -3.92
N TYR A 185 6.40 -6.01 -4.53
CA TYR A 185 6.31 -5.86 -5.98
C TYR A 185 7.44 -5.01 -6.54
N VAL A 186 7.64 -3.81 -5.99
CA VAL A 186 8.66 -2.86 -6.46
C VAL A 186 10.07 -3.42 -6.29
N ALA A 187 10.36 -4.14 -5.20
CA ALA A 187 11.67 -4.75 -4.98
C ALA A 187 12.00 -5.79 -6.06
N TYR A 188 11.06 -6.66 -6.39
CA TYR A 188 11.26 -7.65 -7.46
C TYR A 188 11.35 -6.97 -8.82
N ARG A 189 10.50 -5.97 -9.07
CA ARG A 189 10.50 -5.27 -10.36
C ARG A 189 11.78 -4.48 -10.61
N VAL A 190 12.30 -3.75 -9.63
CA VAL A 190 13.56 -3.02 -9.82
C VAL A 190 14.75 -3.96 -9.98
N ALA A 191 14.73 -5.13 -9.35
CA ALA A 191 15.75 -6.16 -9.55
C ALA A 191 15.75 -6.68 -11.00
N GLU A 192 14.55 -6.92 -11.58
CA GLU A 192 14.40 -7.26 -13.01
C GLU A 192 14.96 -6.15 -13.91
N LEU A 193 14.65 -4.86 -13.63
CA LEU A 193 15.15 -3.71 -14.40
C LEU A 193 16.66 -3.56 -14.33
N MET A 194 17.25 -3.94 -13.20
CA MET A 194 18.71 -3.91 -12.98
C MET A 194 19.39 -5.19 -13.47
N GLU A 195 18.66 -6.17 -13.98
CA GLU A 195 19.15 -7.50 -14.38
C GLU A 195 19.94 -8.21 -13.26
N LYS A 196 19.44 -8.10 -12.00
CA LYS A 196 20.06 -8.66 -10.80
C LYS A 196 19.08 -9.54 -10.02
N ASP A 197 19.58 -10.49 -9.24
CA ASP A 197 18.73 -11.18 -8.26
C ASP A 197 18.39 -10.22 -7.10
N VAL A 198 17.12 -10.17 -6.73
CA VAL A 198 16.66 -9.37 -5.59
C VAL A 198 17.37 -9.73 -4.28
N LYS A 199 17.92 -10.95 -4.18
CA LYS A 199 18.70 -11.43 -3.04
C LYS A 199 20.08 -10.77 -2.93
N ASP A 200 20.58 -10.17 -3.99
CA ASP A 200 21.88 -9.52 -4.03
C ASP A 200 21.77 -8.01 -3.80
N LEU A 201 20.55 -7.49 -3.58
CA LEU A 201 20.29 -6.05 -3.52
C LEU A 201 19.91 -5.56 -2.12
N LYS A 202 20.35 -4.34 -1.84
CA LYS A 202 19.87 -3.45 -0.78
C LYS A 202 19.03 -2.34 -1.41
N ILE A 203 17.73 -2.39 -1.21
CA ILE A 203 16.77 -1.51 -1.85
C ILE A 203 16.12 -0.61 -0.80
N ILE A 204 16.04 0.69 -1.08
CA ILE A 204 15.21 1.62 -0.32
C ILE A 204 14.03 2.00 -1.20
N ASN A 205 12.84 1.52 -0.85
CA ASN A 205 11.63 1.82 -1.60
C ASN A 205 10.79 2.90 -0.91
N CYS A 206 10.56 4.00 -1.62
CA CYS A 206 9.75 5.14 -1.22
C CYS A 206 8.35 5.01 -1.85
N HIS A 207 7.40 4.43 -1.12
CA HIS A 207 6.00 4.39 -1.50
C HIS A 207 5.33 5.69 -1.04
N LEU A 208 5.14 6.64 -1.95
CA LEU A 208 4.66 7.99 -1.66
C LEU A 208 3.30 8.22 -2.32
N GLY A 209 2.24 8.09 -1.55
CA GLY A 209 0.86 8.35 -1.94
C GLY A 209 0.15 9.26 -0.92
N GLN A 210 -1.18 9.19 -0.83
CA GLN A 210 -1.92 9.84 0.26
C GLN A 210 -1.51 9.26 1.62
N GLY A 211 -1.36 7.92 1.72
CA GLY A 211 -0.56 7.24 2.73
C GLY A 211 0.83 6.98 2.15
N GLY A 212 1.87 7.11 2.94
CA GLY A 212 3.24 6.91 2.49
C GLY A 212 4.06 6.07 3.47
N SER A 213 4.98 5.27 2.95
CA SER A 213 5.96 4.54 3.75
C SER A 213 7.27 4.33 3.00
N ILE A 214 8.36 4.29 3.77
CA ILE A 214 9.68 3.93 3.26
C ILE A 214 9.99 2.53 3.78
N CYS A 215 10.55 1.67 2.95
CA CYS A 215 10.96 0.32 3.34
C CYS A 215 12.43 0.08 3.00
N ALA A 216 13.18 -0.42 3.97
CA ALA A 216 14.51 -0.96 3.78
C ALA A 216 14.40 -2.46 3.46
N ILE A 217 14.90 -2.87 2.30
CA ILE A 217 14.81 -4.24 1.80
C ILE A 217 16.22 -4.74 1.54
N GLN A 218 16.58 -5.87 2.13
CA GLN A 218 17.88 -6.50 1.93
C GLN A 218 17.68 -7.99 1.67
N ASN A 219 18.35 -8.51 0.65
CA ASN A 219 18.27 -9.92 0.25
C ASN A 219 16.81 -10.37 -0.04
N GLY A 220 16.00 -9.47 -0.62
CA GLY A 220 14.59 -9.71 -0.92
C GLY A 220 13.66 -9.71 0.29
N LYS A 221 14.12 -9.29 1.48
CA LYS A 221 13.36 -9.26 2.74
C LYS A 221 13.28 -7.85 3.30
N SER A 222 12.14 -7.49 3.87
CA SER A 222 12.00 -6.26 4.64
C SER A 222 12.86 -6.34 5.91
N VAL A 223 13.74 -5.38 6.10
CA VAL A 223 14.60 -5.28 7.31
C VAL A 223 14.26 -4.11 8.20
N ASP A 224 13.51 -3.13 7.68
CA ASP A 224 12.85 -2.07 8.44
C ASP A 224 11.78 -1.40 7.55
N THR A 225 10.81 -0.73 8.17
CA THR A 225 9.81 0.09 7.47
C THR A 225 9.38 1.26 8.34
N SER A 226 8.91 2.34 7.72
CA SER A 226 8.59 3.58 8.44
C SER A 226 7.27 3.52 9.21
N MET A 227 6.23 2.88 8.68
CA MET A 227 4.98 2.70 9.40
C MET A 227 5.16 1.75 10.59
N GLY A 228 4.43 2.01 11.67
CA GLY A 228 4.61 1.34 12.95
C GLY A 228 3.56 0.27 13.27
N LEU A 229 3.01 0.36 14.50
CA LEU A 229 1.86 -0.43 14.96
C LEU A 229 0.65 -0.19 14.06
N THR A 230 0.46 1.06 13.65
CA THR A 230 -0.59 1.53 12.74
C THR A 230 0.03 2.25 11.54
N PRO A 231 -0.75 2.55 10.49
CA PRO A 231 -0.27 3.34 9.35
C PRO A 231 -0.03 4.84 9.65
N LEU A 232 -0.05 5.26 10.93
CA LEU A 232 0.14 6.66 11.35
C LEU A 232 1.62 7.05 11.42
N GLY A 233 2.47 6.19 12.00
CA GLY A 233 3.89 6.48 12.22
C GLY A 233 4.69 6.55 10.92
N GLY A 234 5.90 7.08 11.00
CA GLY A 234 6.82 7.18 9.90
C GLY A 234 6.89 8.57 9.28
N ILE A 235 6.90 8.63 7.94
CA ILE A 235 6.97 9.90 7.21
C ILE A 235 5.68 10.71 7.34
N VAL A 236 5.78 12.01 7.14
CA VAL A 236 4.61 12.88 6.96
C VAL A 236 3.82 12.44 5.74
N MET A 237 2.48 12.47 5.81
CA MET A 237 1.58 12.03 4.74
C MET A 237 0.56 13.12 4.39
N ALA A 238 -0.42 12.81 3.55
CA ALA A 238 -1.43 13.79 3.16
C ALA A 238 -2.16 14.39 4.37
N THR A 239 -2.69 13.55 5.26
CA THR A 239 -3.45 13.97 6.45
C THR A 239 -2.91 13.40 7.77
N ARG A 240 -1.91 12.53 7.72
CA ARG A 240 -1.30 11.89 8.88
C ARG A 240 -0.01 12.59 9.27
N SER A 241 0.19 12.77 10.57
CA SER A 241 1.35 13.49 11.10
C SER A 241 2.69 12.81 10.81
N GLY A 242 2.72 11.48 10.72
CA GLY A 242 3.97 10.73 10.84
C GLY A 242 4.48 10.74 12.28
N ASP A 243 5.79 10.56 12.44
CA ASP A 243 6.44 10.53 13.76
C ASP A 243 6.37 11.88 14.47
N LEU A 244 6.04 11.83 15.74
CA LEU A 244 5.98 12.97 16.65
C LEU A 244 6.66 12.65 17.99
N ASP A 245 7.06 13.66 18.75
CA ASP A 245 7.31 13.51 20.18
C ASP A 245 5.99 13.11 20.87
N PRO A 246 5.95 11.95 21.58
CA PRO A 246 4.74 11.51 22.28
C PRO A 246 4.17 12.52 23.25
N SER A 247 5.00 13.40 23.84
CA SER A 247 4.56 14.44 24.78
C SER A 247 3.68 15.51 24.13
N VAL A 248 3.77 15.68 22.80
CA VAL A 248 2.88 16.59 22.08
C VAL A 248 1.42 16.14 22.20
N LEU A 249 1.18 14.83 22.21
CA LEU A 249 -0.18 14.27 22.32
C LEU A 249 -0.81 14.63 23.67
N THR A 250 -0.11 14.31 24.75
CA THR A 250 -0.58 14.58 26.12
C THR A 250 -0.73 16.07 26.36
N TYR A 251 0.20 16.89 25.88
CA TYR A 251 0.13 18.35 25.97
C TYR A 251 -1.12 18.93 25.29
N LEU A 252 -1.42 18.48 24.07
CA LEU A 252 -2.59 18.96 23.34
C LEU A 252 -3.90 18.45 23.97
N MET A 253 -3.91 17.19 24.43
CA MET A 253 -5.08 16.62 25.11
C MET A 253 -5.43 17.40 26.38
N GLU A 254 -4.44 17.74 27.20
CA GLU A 254 -4.65 18.56 28.40
C GLU A 254 -5.05 20.01 28.06
N ARG A 255 -4.38 20.60 27.06
CA ARG A 255 -4.59 22.01 26.70
C ARG A 255 -5.96 22.28 26.08
N HIS A 256 -6.49 21.35 25.34
CA HIS A 256 -7.75 21.45 24.60
C HIS A 256 -8.85 20.51 25.11
N GLU A 257 -8.63 19.84 26.24
CA GLU A 257 -9.58 18.90 26.87
C GLU A 257 -10.01 17.76 25.91
N LEU A 258 -9.06 17.29 25.06
CA LEU A 258 -9.32 16.27 24.05
C LEU A 258 -9.27 14.86 24.65
N ASN A 259 -10.21 14.01 24.24
CA ASN A 259 -10.11 12.58 24.52
C ASN A 259 -9.21 11.86 23.49
N ALA A 260 -8.89 10.59 23.74
CA ALA A 260 -7.99 9.80 22.87
C ALA A 260 -8.49 9.68 21.42
N ARG A 261 -9.82 9.59 21.18
CA ARG A 261 -10.39 9.47 19.82
C ARG A 261 -10.31 10.79 19.05
N GLU A 262 -10.49 11.91 19.73
CA GLU A 262 -10.32 13.23 19.13
C GLU A 262 -8.87 13.48 18.75
N MET A 263 -7.92 13.11 19.61
CA MET A 263 -6.50 13.17 19.30
C MET A 263 -6.14 12.25 18.13
N GLU A 264 -6.66 11.02 18.10
CA GLU A 264 -6.49 10.09 16.97
C GLU A 264 -7.02 10.69 15.66
N THR A 265 -8.14 11.40 15.70
CA THR A 265 -8.73 12.09 14.52
C THR A 265 -7.80 13.20 14.04
N ILE A 266 -7.28 14.03 14.92
CA ILE A 266 -6.32 15.09 14.58
C ILE A 266 -5.09 14.49 13.89
N LEU A 267 -4.50 13.45 14.47
CA LEU A 267 -3.27 12.85 13.95
C LEU A 267 -3.45 12.14 12.60
N ASN A 268 -4.61 11.54 12.37
CA ASN A 268 -4.87 10.75 11.14
C ASN A 268 -5.53 11.54 10.01
N LYS A 269 -6.32 12.60 10.32
CA LYS A 269 -7.19 13.25 9.33
C LYS A 269 -6.97 14.75 9.19
N GLU A 270 -6.36 15.41 10.18
CA GLU A 270 -6.25 16.86 10.25
C GLU A 270 -4.79 17.34 10.33
N SER A 271 -3.85 16.41 10.22
CA SER A 271 -2.40 16.65 10.26
C SER A 271 -1.76 16.52 8.87
N GLY A 272 -0.49 16.18 8.84
CA GLY A 272 0.27 15.99 7.60
C GLY A 272 0.41 17.26 6.77
N VAL A 273 0.60 17.12 5.46
CA VAL A 273 0.72 18.30 4.56
C VAL A 273 -0.56 19.15 4.55
N TYR A 274 -1.73 18.51 4.71
CA TYR A 274 -3.00 19.21 4.85
C TYR A 274 -3.04 20.07 6.11
N GLY A 275 -2.70 19.50 7.26
CA GLY A 275 -2.74 20.24 8.54
C GLY A 275 -1.76 21.41 8.58
N VAL A 276 -0.61 21.30 7.91
CA VAL A 276 0.41 22.35 7.87
C VAL A 276 0.07 23.43 6.82
N SER A 277 -0.43 23.02 5.64
CA SER A 277 -0.77 23.98 4.57
C SER A 277 -2.13 24.64 4.78
N GLY A 278 -3.11 23.91 5.29
CA GLY A 278 -4.50 24.34 5.35
C GLY A 278 -5.23 24.36 3.99
N VAL A 279 -4.61 23.81 2.94
CA VAL A 279 -5.09 23.94 1.55
C VAL A 279 -5.86 22.69 1.10
N SER A 280 -5.18 21.56 0.94
CA SER A 280 -5.76 20.35 0.33
C SER A 280 -5.09 19.09 0.86
N VAL A 281 -5.77 17.96 0.71
CA VAL A 281 -5.21 16.61 0.90
C VAL A 281 -4.51 16.09 -0.36
N ASP A 282 -4.64 16.79 -1.48
CA ASP A 282 -4.01 16.46 -2.75
C ASP A 282 -2.69 17.22 -2.90
N PHE A 283 -1.59 16.50 -3.01
CA PHE A 283 -0.26 17.08 -3.18
C PHE A 283 -0.17 18.03 -4.39
N ARG A 284 -0.92 17.76 -5.46
CA ARG A 284 -0.92 18.59 -6.67
C ARG A 284 -1.44 20.00 -6.39
N ASP A 285 -2.48 20.13 -5.58
CA ASP A 285 -3.02 21.42 -5.20
C ASP A 285 -2.01 22.19 -4.34
N ILE A 286 -1.33 21.49 -3.43
CA ILE A 286 -0.31 22.07 -2.54
C ILE A 286 0.92 22.53 -3.34
N GLU A 287 1.36 21.73 -4.33
CA GLU A 287 2.45 22.10 -5.25
C GLU A 287 2.11 23.35 -6.08
N VAL A 288 0.87 23.46 -6.59
CA VAL A 288 0.39 24.64 -7.32
C VAL A 288 0.37 25.89 -6.44
N GLU A 289 -0.15 25.78 -5.21
CA GLU A 289 -0.20 26.91 -4.29
C GLU A 289 1.21 27.33 -3.83
N ALA A 290 2.09 26.38 -3.55
CA ALA A 290 3.50 26.68 -3.22
C ALA A 290 4.20 27.42 -4.37
N ALA A 291 4.00 26.96 -5.62
CA ALA A 291 4.56 27.63 -6.81
C ALA A 291 3.98 29.04 -7.01
N SER A 292 2.76 29.31 -6.54
CA SER A 292 2.15 30.66 -6.54
C SER A 292 2.67 31.56 -5.42
N GLY A 293 3.50 31.05 -4.52
CA GLY A 293 4.13 31.79 -3.44
C GLY A 293 3.46 31.61 -2.06
N ASP A 294 2.54 30.65 -1.91
CA ASP A 294 1.97 30.36 -0.59
C ASP A 294 3.00 29.70 0.33
N LYS A 295 3.33 30.40 1.42
CA LYS A 295 4.36 30.00 2.37
C LYS A 295 3.98 28.77 3.21
N ASN A 296 2.69 28.55 3.44
CA ASN A 296 2.23 27.41 4.23
C ASN A 296 2.33 26.13 3.41
N SER A 297 1.94 26.19 2.13
CA SER A 297 2.10 25.08 1.18
C SER A 297 3.57 24.72 0.97
N GLN A 298 4.45 25.72 0.80
CA GLN A 298 5.90 25.49 0.71
C GLN A 298 6.44 24.82 1.98
N ARG A 299 6.07 25.31 3.16
CA ARG A 299 6.46 24.71 4.45
C ARG A 299 6.00 23.25 4.57
N ALA A 300 4.77 22.96 4.15
CA ALA A 300 4.21 21.60 4.20
C ALA A 300 5.01 20.65 3.31
N LEU A 301 5.36 21.07 2.10
CA LEU A 301 6.21 20.31 1.19
C LEU A 301 7.63 20.13 1.74
N ASP A 302 8.22 21.16 2.30
CA ASP A 302 9.56 21.07 2.90
C ASP A 302 9.63 20.06 4.03
N ILE A 303 8.63 20.05 4.93
CA ILE A 303 8.51 19.07 6.02
C ILE A 303 8.34 17.65 5.46
N PHE A 304 7.51 17.48 4.43
CA PHE A 304 7.32 16.19 3.77
C PHE A 304 8.61 15.69 3.15
N HIS A 305 9.28 16.49 2.32
CA HIS A 305 10.53 16.12 1.65
C HIS A 305 11.65 15.80 2.63
N ASP A 306 11.75 16.58 3.72
CA ASP A 306 12.73 16.35 4.78
C ASP A 306 12.47 15.03 5.52
N SER A 307 11.21 14.73 5.84
CA SER A 307 10.84 13.48 6.51
C SER A 307 11.16 12.26 5.66
N VAL A 308 10.92 12.31 4.33
CA VAL A 308 11.25 11.22 3.41
C VAL A 308 12.76 11.03 3.30
N ALA A 309 13.52 12.12 3.08
CA ALA A 309 14.97 12.07 2.98
C ALA A 309 15.61 11.55 4.28
N GLY A 310 15.10 11.96 5.43
CA GLY A 310 15.53 11.48 6.74
C GLY A 310 15.37 9.98 6.90
N TYR A 311 14.24 9.41 6.46
CA TYR A 311 14.02 7.96 6.48
C TYR A 311 14.92 7.20 5.47
N VAL A 312 15.15 7.74 4.28
CA VAL A 312 16.12 7.18 3.32
C VAL A 312 17.51 7.11 3.94
N ALA A 313 17.99 8.20 4.52
CA ALA A 313 19.29 8.26 5.19
C ALA A 313 19.39 7.27 6.37
N LYS A 314 18.36 7.19 7.21
CA LYS A 314 18.26 6.21 8.30
C LYS A 314 18.41 4.78 7.78
N TYR A 315 17.78 4.45 6.66
CA TYR A 315 17.82 3.10 6.11
C TYR A 315 19.11 2.79 5.36
N MET A 316 19.76 3.78 4.78
CA MET A 316 21.14 3.64 4.30
C MET A 316 22.09 3.22 5.43
N VAL A 317 21.98 3.87 6.59
CA VAL A 317 22.76 3.50 7.77
C VAL A 317 22.39 2.10 8.26
N ALA A 318 21.09 1.80 8.35
CA ALA A 318 20.59 0.52 8.85
C ALA A 318 21.03 -0.71 8.03
N MET A 319 21.25 -0.53 6.72
CA MET A 319 21.71 -1.59 5.81
C MET A 319 23.22 -1.51 5.47
N GLY A 320 23.93 -0.48 5.96
CA GLY A 320 25.32 -0.22 5.56
C GLY A 320 25.46 0.14 4.07
N GLY A 321 24.54 1.00 3.59
CA GLY A 321 24.43 1.46 2.20
C GLY A 321 23.16 0.99 1.51
N ALA A 322 22.98 1.40 0.26
CA ALA A 322 21.92 0.95 -0.63
C ALA A 322 22.46 0.78 -2.06
N ASP A 323 21.93 -0.18 -2.80
CA ASP A 323 22.27 -0.42 -4.21
C ASP A 323 21.30 0.31 -5.15
N VAL A 324 20.11 0.65 -4.66
CA VAL A 324 19.09 1.39 -5.43
C VAL A 324 18.07 2.05 -4.51
N ILE A 325 17.58 3.22 -4.93
CA ILE A 325 16.42 3.90 -4.36
C ILE A 325 15.29 3.86 -5.39
N THR A 326 14.08 3.54 -4.96
CA THR A 326 12.90 3.51 -5.83
C THR A 326 11.82 4.45 -5.33
N PHE A 327 11.13 5.12 -6.25
CA PHE A 327 9.94 5.93 -6.00
C PHE A 327 8.72 5.26 -6.63
N THR A 328 7.65 5.15 -5.86
CA THR A 328 6.41 4.50 -6.30
C THR A 328 5.18 5.15 -5.66
N ALA A 329 4.00 4.75 -6.08
CA ALA A 329 2.70 5.34 -5.75
C ALA A 329 2.52 6.79 -6.24
N GLY A 330 1.36 7.38 -6.01
CA GLY A 330 0.91 8.58 -6.71
C GLY A 330 1.90 9.74 -6.75
N VAL A 331 2.45 10.15 -5.61
CA VAL A 331 3.46 11.22 -5.51
C VAL A 331 4.83 10.71 -5.99
N GLY A 332 5.21 9.48 -5.62
CA GLY A 332 6.49 8.90 -6.07
C GLY A 332 6.58 8.73 -7.58
N GLU A 333 5.49 8.31 -8.22
CA GLU A 333 5.43 8.09 -9.67
C GLU A 333 5.28 9.39 -10.48
N LYS A 334 4.51 10.36 -9.97
CA LYS A 334 4.07 11.54 -10.73
C LYS A 334 4.55 12.89 -10.18
N GLY A 335 5.14 12.91 -8.99
CA GLY A 335 5.66 14.12 -8.33
C GLY A 335 7.14 14.34 -8.67
N GLN A 336 7.44 14.85 -9.86
CA GLN A 336 8.81 15.08 -10.33
C GLN A 336 9.58 16.01 -9.40
N ASP A 337 8.94 17.09 -8.96
CA ASP A 337 9.53 18.10 -8.08
C ASP A 337 9.78 17.51 -6.69
N SER A 338 8.85 16.71 -6.18
CA SER A 338 9.02 16.01 -4.91
C SER A 338 10.20 15.03 -4.96
N ARG A 339 10.37 14.24 -6.04
CA ARG A 339 11.54 13.37 -6.21
C ARG A 339 12.84 14.17 -6.25
N GLN A 340 12.84 15.29 -6.99
CA GLN A 340 14.01 16.17 -7.11
C GLN A 340 14.39 16.74 -5.74
N GLU A 341 13.43 17.27 -4.99
CA GLU A 341 13.65 17.88 -3.69
C GLU A 341 14.11 16.88 -2.62
N ILE A 342 13.58 15.66 -2.63
CA ILE A 342 14.04 14.57 -1.77
C ILE A 342 15.50 14.22 -2.10
N CYS A 343 15.84 14.03 -3.37
CA CYS A 343 17.21 13.70 -3.78
C CYS A 343 18.20 14.84 -3.55
N ASN A 344 17.77 16.11 -3.68
CA ASN A 344 18.58 17.29 -3.33
C ASN A 344 19.02 17.26 -1.85
N ARG A 345 18.17 16.78 -0.94
CA ARG A 345 18.51 16.60 0.48
C ARG A 345 19.47 15.44 0.73
N LEU A 346 19.57 14.52 -0.21
CA LEU A 346 20.44 13.35 -0.16
C LEU A 346 21.77 13.54 -0.92
N LYS A 347 22.03 14.71 -1.47
CA LYS A 347 23.23 15.00 -2.28
C LYS A 347 24.55 14.75 -1.56
N TYR A 348 24.59 14.82 -0.22
CA TYR A 348 25.78 14.50 0.58
C TYR A 348 26.21 13.04 0.35
N PHE A 349 25.29 12.14 0.09
CA PHE A 349 25.57 10.73 -0.23
C PHE A 349 25.93 10.52 -1.71
N GLY A 350 26.06 11.59 -2.50
CA GLY A 350 26.35 11.51 -3.94
C GLY A 350 25.15 11.08 -4.80
N ILE A 351 23.95 11.07 -4.25
CA ILE A 351 22.72 10.75 -4.98
C ILE A 351 22.33 11.95 -5.85
N LYS A 352 22.07 11.68 -7.13
CA LYS A 352 21.71 12.71 -8.12
C LYS A 352 20.55 12.24 -8.95
N LEU A 353 19.71 13.18 -9.42
CA LEU A 353 18.75 12.96 -10.51
C LEU A 353 19.21 13.67 -11.79
N ASP A 354 18.87 13.10 -12.92
CA ASP A 354 18.86 13.82 -14.19
C ASP A 354 17.60 14.69 -14.23
N GLU A 355 17.77 16.00 -13.97
CA GLU A 355 16.65 16.92 -13.80
C GLU A 355 15.73 16.91 -15.01
N LYS A 356 16.29 16.93 -16.23
CA LYS A 356 15.50 16.94 -17.46
C LYS A 356 14.72 15.64 -17.62
N HIS A 357 15.39 14.50 -17.48
CA HIS A 357 14.76 13.20 -17.62
C HIS A 357 13.72 12.95 -16.50
N ASN A 358 14.03 13.32 -15.27
CA ASN A 358 13.08 13.24 -14.17
C ASN A 358 11.76 14.01 -14.44
N GLN A 359 11.84 15.19 -15.09
CA GLN A 359 10.65 15.97 -15.44
C GLN A 359 9.79 15.33 -16.56
N GLU A 360 10.38 14.47 -17.38
CA GLU A 360 9.66 13.75 -18.44
C GLU A 360 8.89 12.53 -17.91
N ILE A 361 9.35 11.92 -16.80
CA ILE A 361 8.74 10.71 -16.22
C ILE A 361 7.53 11.05 -15.33
N LYS A 362 6.33 10.70 -15.81
CA LYS A 362 5.02 11.00 -15.18
C LYS A 362 4.20 9.74 -14.89
N GLY A 363 4.80 8.74 -14.33
CA GLY A 363 4.19 7.43 -14.00
C GLY A 363 4.64 6.31 -14.90
N ASP A 364 5.65 6.55 -15.74
CA ASP A 364 6.35 5.53 -16.50
C ASP A 364 7.48 4.95 -15.67
N GLU A 365 7.83 3.70 -15.97
CA GLU A 365 8.92 3.00 -15.31
C GLU A 365 10.24 3.37 -15.96
N ASP A 366 11.17 3.98 -15.20
CA ASP A 366 12.49 4.30 -15.72
C ASP A 366 13.53 4.62 -14.64
N LYS A 367 14.83 4.59 -15.03
CA LYS A 367 15.95 5.10 -14.25
C LYS A 367 16.05 6.61 -14.41
N VAL A 368 15.87 7.35 -13.34
CA VAL A 368 15.86 8.84 -13.36
C VAL A 368 17.16 9.47 -12.83
N SER A 369 18.16 8.67 -12.51
CA SER A 369 19.48 9.14 -12.10
C SER A 369 20.50 9.05 -13.23
N PRO A 370 21.47 9.99 -13.31
CA PRO A 370 22.60 9.89 -14.24
C PRO A 370 23.57 8.79 -13.82
N GLU A 371 24.50 8.41 -14.71
CA GLU A 371 25.47 7.34 -14.46
C GLU A 371 26.48 7.67 -13.35
N ASP A 372 26.72 8.94 -13.07
CA ASP A 372 27.61 9.41 -12.01
C ASP A 372 26.92 9.58 -10.65
N SER A 373 25.66 9.16 -10.52
CA SER A 373 25.01 9.05 -9.22
C SER A 373 25.60 7.88 -8.45
N SER A 374 25.93 8.10 -7.17
CA SER A 374 26.50 7.05 -6.31
C SER A 374 25.54 5.88 -6.09
N ILE A 375 24.24 6.14 -6.12
CA ILE A 375 23.16 5.16 -6.01
C ILE A 375 22.17 5.47 -7.11
N PRO A 376 21.83 4.49 -7.98
CA PRO A 376 20.80 4.66 -9.00
C PRO A 376 19.43 4.89 -8.38
N VAL A 377 18.65 5.74 -9.01
CA VAL A 377 17.27 6.08 -8.62
C VAL A 377 16.33 5.70 -9.74
N TYR A 378 15.28 4.96 -9.40
CA TYR A 378 14.26 4.50 -10.34
C TYR A 378 12.87 4.99 -9.94
N VAL A 379 12.03 5.27 -10.92
CA VAL A 379 10.58 5.30 -10.78
C VAL A 379 10.05 3.93 -11.18
N VAL A 380 9.30 3.29 -10.28
CA VAL A 380 8.73 1.97 -10.53
C VAL A 380 7.25 1.99 -10.11
N PRO A 381 6.31 2.11 -11.05
CA PRO A 381 4.89 2.09 -10.73
C PRO A 381 4.50 0.81 -10.00
N THR A 382 3.83 0.96 -8.85
CA THR A 382 3.38 -0.21 -8.09
C THR A 382 2.22 -0.93 -8.77
N ASN A 383 2.17 -2.25 -8.60
CA ASN A 383 1.07 -3.09 -9.07
C ASN A 383 0.73 -4.13 -8.00
N GLU A 384 0.02 -3.68 -6.97
CA GLU A 384 -0.36 -4.51 -5.82
C GLU A 384 -1.27 -5.67 -6.25
N GLU A 385 -2.20 -5.42 -7.18
CA GLU A 385 -3.13 -6.45 -7.65
C GLU A 385 -2.39 -7.58 -8.41
N LEU A 386 -1.39 -7.25 -9.22
CA LEU A 386 -0.57 -8.27 -9.87
C LEU A 386 0.23 -9.05 -8.82
N MET A 387 0.78 -8.40 -7.80
CA MET A 387 1.49 -9.09 -6.73
C MET A 387 0.57 -10.02 -5.95
N ILE A 388 -0.66 -9.57 -5.61
CA ILE A 388 -1.67 -10.42 -4.97
C ILE A 388 -2.01 -11.63 -5.86
N ALA A 389 -2.14 -11.43 -7.17
CA ALA A 389 -2.42 -12.52 -8.10
C ALA A 389 -1.25 -13.53 -8.17
N ARG A 390 0.01 -13.06 -8.24
CA ARG A 390 1.21 -13.91 -8.20
C ARG A 390 1.28 -14.73 -6.90
N GLU A 391 1.06 -14.09 -5.76
CA GLU A 391 1.02 -14.76 -4.45
C GLU A 391 -0.13 -15.77 -4.35
N THR A 392 -1.31 -15.43 -4.88
CA THR A 392 -2.46 -16.31 -4.93
C THR A 392 -2.16 -17.57 -5.76
N LYS A 393 -1.60 -17.40 -6.96
CA LYS A 393 -1.19 -18.52 -7.82
C LYS A 393 -0.20 -19.43 -7.11
N LYS A 394 0.86 -18.84 -6.56
CA LYS A 394 1.91 -19.56 -5.83
C LYS A 394 1.34 -20.37 -4.66
N CYS A 395 0.52 -19.75 -3.83
CA CYS A 395 -0.08 -20.38 -2.65
C CYS A 395 -0.98 -21.58 -3.04
N ILE A 396 -1.75 -21.47 -4.13
CA ILE A 396 -2.60 -22.55 -4.62
C ILE A 396 -1.74 -23.73 -5.16
N GLU A 397 -0.72 -23.43 -5.97
CA GLU A 397 0.17 -24.45 -6.54
C GLU A 397 0.98 -25.19 -5.48
N GLU A 398 1.44 -24.48 -4.43
CA GLU A 398 2.15 -25.09 -3.29
C GLU A 398 1.22 -25.95 -2.41
N GLY A 399 -0.04 -25.52 -2.23
CA GLY A 399 -1.04 -26.28 -1.49
C GLY A 399 -1.49 -27.55 -2.19
N GLU A 400 -1.35 -27.65 -3.52
CA GLU A 400 -1.65 -28.85 -4.30
C GLU A 400 -0.51 -29.89 -4.27
N ARG A 401 0.71 -29.46 -3.88
CA ARG A 401 1.89 -30.35 -3.79
C ARG A 401 2.03 -31.03 -2.42
N LYS A 402 1.29 -30.55 -1.41
CA LYS A 402 1.25 -31.13 -0.05
C LYS A 402 0.08 -32.08 0.10
#